data_100635ce5a83fe98b8a836822088170c
#
_entry.id   100635ce5a83fe98b8a836822088170c
#
_cell.length_a   1.000
_cell.length_b   1.000
_cell.length_c   1.000
_cell.angle_alpha   90.00
_cell.angle_beta   90.00
_cell.angle_gamma   90.00
#
_symmetry.space_group_name_H-M   'P 1'
#
loop_
_entity.id
_entity.type
_entity.pdbx_description
1 polymer ?
#
loop_
_entity_poly.entity_id
_entity_poly.type
_entity_poly.pdbx_seq_one_letter_code
_entity_poly.pdbx_strand_id
1 'polypeptide(L)'
;MGGLAALAREAGHKVTGCDTGVYPPMSDQLRGLGIELIEGYGADQMAFEPDVFVVGNVISRARLADGTPKYPLMEAILNSGKPYTSGPQWLSGHVLHHPTHHATGPRHVLAVAGTHGKTTTTAMLAWILEHAGLKPGFLVGGVPLNFGVSARLGEGNAFVIEADEYDTAFFDKRSKFVHYRPRTAVLNNLEFDHADIFDDLAAIERQFHHLVRTVPSQGRVVVNAAEASLQRVLAQGCWSEQLLFGNGLLNKAGFTAHGEPHDFHVLKAGEAVAHVKWGISGMHNQLNALAAIAAAEHVGVAPEAAALALAEFQNVKRRMEVRGVIPRKGGDITVYDDFAHHPTAIHTTVDGLRRQLQSAGRGGERILAIFEPRSNTMKLGAMTAQLPWSLEQADLAFCHAGGLDWDARAALAPMGERAQVAGTIDQLLDQVKAAARPGDHLLCMSNGGFGGIHAKLLEALKA
;
A
#
# COMPACT_ATOMS: atom_id res chain seq x y z
N MET A 1 10.07 -7.53 3.19
CA MET A 1 11.38 -7.86 3.80
C MET A 1 12.50 -6.94 3.31
N GLY A 2 12.55 -6.52 2.03
CA GLY A 2 13.62 -5.66 1.51
C GLY A 2 13.84 -4.35 2.26
N GLY A 3 12.78 -3.59 2.55
CA GLY A 3 12.89 -2.36 3.36
C GLY A 3 13.41 -2.62 4.78
N LEU A 4 13.05 -3.76 5.39
CA LEU A 4 13.60 -4.15 6.69
C LEU A 4 15.10 -4.45 6.62
N ALA A 5 15.56 -5.13 5.56
CA ALA A 5 16.96 -5.41 5.33
C ALA A 5 17.77 -4.10 5.14
N ALA A 6 17.20 -3.11 4.44
CA ALA A 6 17.79 -1.78 4.31
C ALA A 6 17.94 -1.08 5.67
N LEU A 7 16.89 -1.09 6.50
CA LEU A 7 16.94 -0.52 7.87
C LEU A 7 17.99 -1.21 8.73
N ALA A 8 18.08 -2.55 8.67
CA ALA A 8 19.09 -3.30 9.40
C ALA A 8 20.51 -2.92 8.96
N ARG A 9 20.72 -2.74 7.67
CA ARG A 9 22.01 -2.31 7.11
C ARG A 9 22.39 -0.90 7.56
N GLU A 10 21.43 0.04 7.51
CA GLU A 10 21.63 1.41 8.02
C GLU A 10 21.89 1.43 9.53
N ALA A 11 21.28 0.52 10.29
CA ALA A 11 21.53 0.36 11.72
C ALA A 11 22.88 -0.30 12.07
N GLY A 12 23.72 -0.60 11.06
CA GLY A 12 25.08 -1.11 11.24
C GLY A 12 25.20 -2.65 11.26
N HIS A 13 24.11 -3.39 11.01
CA HIS A 13 24.18 -4.85 10.93
C HIS A 13 24.77 -5.32 9.60
N LYS A 14 25.49 -6.45 9.63
CA LYS A 14 25.81 -7.21 8.42
C LYS A 14 24.57 -8.01 8.01
N VAL A 15 24.08 -7.80 6.79
CA VAL A 15 22.83 -8.39 6.34
C VAL A 15 23.07 -9.23 5.08
N THR A 16 22.51 -10.43 5.06
CA THR A 16 22.33 -11.26 3.87
C THR A 16 20.83 -11.54 3.72
N GLY A 17 20.35 -11.86 2.51
CA GLY A 17 18.95 -12.15 2.27
C GLY A 17 18.75 -13.25 1.26
N CYS A 18 17.67 -14.02 1.39
CA CYS A 18 17.27 -15.01 0.40
C CYS A 18 15.77 -14.92 0.06
N ASP A 19 15.47 -15.17 -1.21
CA ASP A 19 14.11 -15.28 -1.74
C ASP A 19 14.14 -16.07 -3.04
N THR A 20 12.98 -16.56 -3.48
CA THR A 20 12.80 -17.18 -4.81
C THR A 20 12.51 -16.15 -5.91
N GLY A 21 12.23 -14.89 -5.54
CA GLY A 21 11.88 -13.80 -6.44
C GLY A 21 12.81 -12.60 -6.30
N VAL A 22 14.10 -12.76 -6.62
CA VAL A 22 15.12 -11.71 -6.48
C VAL A 22 15.19 -10.88 -7.78
N TYR A 23 14.36 -9.84 -7.91
CA TYR A 23 14.27 -9.02 -9.15
C TYR A 23 14.18 -7.52 -8.87
N PRO A 24 14.56 -6.66 -9.85
CA PRO A 24 14.44 -5.20 -9.75
C PRO A 24 12.99 -4.72 -9.53
N PRO A 25 12.80 -3.55 -8.88
CA PRO A 25 13.83 -2.60 -8.44
C PRO A 25 14.41 -2.90 -7.06
N MET A 26 13.78 -3.76 -6.25
CA MET A 26 14.19 -4.02 -4.87
C MET A 26 15.57 -4.71 -4.81
N SER A 27 15.84 -5.67 -5.69
CA SER A 27 17.13 -6.35 -5.73
C SER A 27 18.30 -5.37 -5.98
N ASP A 28 18.10 -4.38 -6.85
CA ASP A 28 19.14 -3.40 -7.18
C ASP A 28 19.42 -2.47 -6.00
N GLN A 29 18.36 -2.03 -5.30
CA GLN A 29 18.49 -1.23 -4.08
C GLN A 29 19.26 -1.98 -3.00
N LEU A 30 18.94 -3.25 -2.75
CA LEU A 30 19.59 -4.06 -1.72
C LEU A 30 21.06 -4.35 -2.07
N ARG A 31 21.36 -4.68 -3.34
CA ARG A 31 22.75 -4.86 -3.80
C ARG A 31 23.55 -3.56 -3.68
N GLY A 32 22.93 -2.41 -3.99
CA GLY A 32 23.54 -1.08 -3.82
C GLY A 32 23.92 -0.76 -2.36
N LEU A 33 23.22 -1.37 -1.39
CA LEU A 33 23.53 -1.30 0.04
C LEU A 33 24.58 -2.35 0.49
N GLY A 34 25.14 -3.13 -0.43
CA GLY A 34 26.10 -4.19 -0.14
C GLY A 34 25.48 -5.42 0.55
N ILE A 35 24.18 -5.65 0.34
CA ILE A 35 23.47 -6.83 0.84
C ILE A 35 23.61 -7.95 -0.18
N GLU A 36 24.16 -9.08 0.24
CA GLU A 36 24.23 -10.29 -0.57
C GLU A 36 22.85 -10.93 -0.65
N LEU A 37 22.37 -11.12 -1.88
CA LEU A 37 21.08 -11.73 -2.17
C LEU A 37 21.27 -13.11 -2.78
N ILE A 38 20.65 -14.13 -2.17
CA ILE A 38 20.73 -15.52 -2.54
C ILE A 38 19.38 -15.96 -3.09
N GLU A 39 19.37 -16.64 -4.21
CA GLU A 39 18.15 -17.21 -4.77
C GLU A 39 17.86 -18.57 -4.15
N GLY A 40 16.61 -18.73 -3.68
CA GLY A 40 16.15 -19.97 -3.05
C GLY A 40 16.39 -20.04 -1.54
N TYR A 41 15.97 -21.16 -0.95
CA TYR A 41 15.94 -21.39 0.51
C TYR A 41 16.75 -22.67 0.88
N GLY A 42 17.95 -22.80 0.33
CA GLY A 42 18.83 -23.94 0.57
C GLY A 42 19.38 -23.97 2.02
N ALA A 43 19.51 -25.17 2.60
CA ALA A 43 20.05 -25.36 3.95
C ALA A 43 21.53 -25.02 4.06
N ASP A 44 22.28 -24.98 2.95
CA ASP A 44 23.68 -24.54 2.83
C ASP A 44 23.90 -23.12 3.34
N GLN A 45 22.87 -22.26 3.33
CA GLN A 45 22.93 -20.91 3.86
C GLN A 45 23.14 -20.86 5.40
N MET A 46 23.01 -21.97 6.11
CA MET A 46 23.43 -22.09 7.51
C MET A 46 24.93 -21.81 7.72
N ALA A 47 25.75 -21.98 6.66
CA ALA A 47 27.20 -21.72 6.69
C ALA A 47 27.57 -20.22 6.84
N PHE A 48 26.63 -19.30 6.61
CA PHE A 48 26.84 -17.87 6.90
C PHE A 48 26.88 -17.55 8.40
N GLU A 49 26.47 -18.49 9.25
CA GLU A 49 26.47 -18.37 10.72
C GLU A 49 25.91 -17.05 11.26
N PRO A 50 24.70 -16.62 10.85
CA PRO A 50 24.13 -15.38 11.37
C PRO A 50 23.83 -15.50 12.87
N ASP A 51 23.87 -14.35 13.58
CA ASP A 51 23.46 -14.25 14.98
C ASP A 51 21.95 -14.46 15.15
N VAL A 52 21.15 -14.07 14.15
CA VAL A 52 19.69 -14.23 14.15
C VAL A 52 19.15 -14.38 12.72
N PHE A 53 18.19 -15.27 12.56
CA PHE A 53 17.40 -15.41 11.32
C PHE A 53 16.11 -14.60 11.41
N VAL A 54 15.85 -13.73 10.42
CA VAL A 54 14.62 -12.94 10.35
C VAL A 54 13.70 -13.54 9.27
N VAL A 55 12.64 -14.18 9.70
CA VAL A 55 11.76 -15.01 8.86
C VAL A 55 10.59 -14.19 8.32
N GLY A 56 10.38 -14.22 7.00
CA GLY A 56 9.22 -13.60 6.33
C GLY A 56 7.96 -14.47 6.42
N ASN A 57 6.80 -13.85 6.20
CA ASN A 57 5.50 -14.52 6.33
C ASN A 57 5.18 -15.55 5.23
N VAL A 58 5.88 -15.54 4.10
CA VAL A 58 5.72 -16.55 3.04
C VAL A 58 6.34 -17.91 3.40
N ILE A 59 7.26 -17.91 4.38
CA ILE A 59 7.93 -19.12 4.84
C ILE A 59 6.97 -19.97 5.67
N SER A 60 7.02 -21.27 5.47
CA SER A 60 6.18 -22.24 6.19
C SER A 60 6.91 -23.59 6.34
N ARG A 61 6.25 -24.55 6.97
CA ARG A 61 6.72 -25.95 7.03
C ARG A 61 6.06 -26.84 5.99
N ALA A 62 5.59 -26.23 4.88
CA ALA A 62 4.96 -26.99 3.78
C ALA A 62 5.94 -28.01 3.18
N ARG A 63 5.39 -29.11 2.71
CA ARG A 63 6.10 -30.20 2.02
C ARG A 63 5.73 -30.20 0.55
N LEU A 64 6.69 -30.57 -0.30
CA LEU A 64 6.46 -30.87 -1.71
C LEU A 64 5.77 -32.23 -1.85
N ALA A 65 5.34 -32.57 -3.07
CA ALA A 65 4.63 -33.83 -3.34
C ALA A 65 5.45 -35.09 -3.02
N ASP A 66 6.77 -35.00 -3.08
CA ASP A 66 7.72 -36.05 -2.71
C ASP A 66 8.02 -36.13 -1.20
N GLY A 67 7.37 -35.29 -0.38
CA GLY A 67 7.55 -35.23 1.07
C GLY A 67 8.74 -34.40 1.53
N THR A 68 9.55 -33.85 0.63
CA THR A 68 10.68 -32.98 0.99
C THR A 68 10.21 -31.58 1.47
N PRO A 69 10.95 -30.91 2.35
CA PRO A 69 10.61 -29.56 2.77
C PRO A 69 10.61 -28.58 1.59
N LYS A 70 9.54 -27.77 1.47
CA LYS A 70 9.51 -26.65 0.50
C LYS A 70 10.55 -25.57 0.85
N TYR A 71 10.88 -25.43 2.13
CA TYR A 71 11.84 -24.46 2.66
C TYR A 71 12.92 -25.17 3.49
N PRO A 72 13.93 -25.82 2.88
CA PRO A 72 14.95 -26.59 3.60
C PRO A 72 15.73 -25.77 4.63
N LEU A 73 16.00 -24.48 4.34
CA LEU A 73 16.66 -23.57 5.28
C LEU A 73 15.87 -23.44 6.59
N MET A 74 14.54 -23.36 6.52
CA MET A 74 13.74 -23.21 7.74
C MET A 74 13.83 -24.45 8.64
N GLU A 75 13.80 -25.65 8.05
CA GLU A 75 13.98 -26.89 8.81
C GLU A 75 15.40 -26.95 9.42
N ALA A 76 16.41 -26.51 8.71
CA ALA A 76 17.78 -26.43 9.23
C ALA A 76 17.91 -25.44 10.40
N ILE A 77 17.26 -24.28 10.31
CA ILE A 77 17.20 -23.28 11.41
C ILE A 77 16.57 -23.90 12.66
N LEU A 78 15.40 -24.55 12.52
CA LEU A 78 14.71 -25.18 13.64
C LEU A 78 15.54 -26.29 14.30
N ASN A 79 16.21 -27.13 13.49
CA ASN A 79 17.07 -28.22 13.96
C ASN A 79 18.34 -27.72 14.66
N SER A 80 18.87 -26.57 14.27
CA SER A 80 20.10 -26.02 14.83
C SER A 80 19.94 -25.38 16.20
N GLY A 81 18.71 -25.01 16.60
CA GLY A 81 18.44 -24.22 17.79
C GLY A 81 18.95 -22.77 17.75
N LYS A 82 19.43 -22.30 16.59
CA LYS A 82 19.87 -20.90 16.43
C LYS A 82 18.69 -19.93 16.59
N PRO A 83 18.92 -18.70 17.09
CA PRO A 83 17.87 -17.70 17.26
C PRO A 83 17.20 -17.35 15.94
N TYR A 84 15.87 -17.31 15.94
CA TYR A 84 15.07 -16.79 14.84
C TYR A 84 13.95 -15.91 15.36
N THR A 85 13.49 -14.97 14.51
CA THR A 85 12.42 -14.02 14.82
C THR A 85 11.66 -13.64 13.56
N SER A 86 10.53 -12.95 13.71
CA SER A 86 9.81 -12.37 12.58
C SER A 86 10.31 -10.96 12.25
N GLY A 87 10.06 -10.50 11.01
CA GLY A 87 10.41 -9.14 10.60
C GLY A 87 9.83 -8.05 11.51
N PRO A 88 8.50 -8.03 11.77
CA PRO A 88 7.87 -7.07 12.67
C PRO A 88 8.42 -7.10 14.10
N GLN A 89 8.70 -8.28 14.65
CA GLN A 89 9.27 -8.42 15.98
C GLN A 89 10.69 -7.87 16.04
N TRP A 90 11.53 -8.19 15.05
CA TRP A 90 12.90 -7.66 14.95
C TRP A 90 12.88 -6.12 14.85
N LEU A 91 12.05 -5.57 13.94
CA LEU A 91 11.90 -4.12 13.77
C LEU A 91 11.50 -3.43 15.06
N SER A 92 10.54 -4.00 15.77
CA SER A 92 10.08 -3.48 17.06
C SER A 92 11.21 -3.36 18.09
N GLY A 93 12.00 -4.42 18.27
CA GLY A 93 13.05 -4.47 19.28
C GLY A 93 14.32 -3.70 18.90
N HIS A 94 14.67 -3.66 17.60
CA HIS A 94 15.97 -3.13 17.17
C HIS A 94 15.89 -1.73 16.55
N VAL A 95 14.70 -1.28 16.12
CA VAL A 95 14.55 0.03 15.48
C VAL A 95 13.54 0.92 16.22
N LEU A 96 12.32 0.42 16.48
CA LEU A 96 11.24 1.27 16.97
C LEU A 96 11.35 1.57 18.47
N HIS A 97 11.74 0.59 19.27
CA HIS A 97 11.76 0.67 20.73
C HIS A 97 13.12 0.38 21.35
N HIS A 98 14.19 0.42 20.56
CA HIS A 98 15.54 0.21 21.09
C HIS A 98 15.97 1.40 21.97
N PRO A 99 16.39 1.17 23.22
CA PRO A 99 16.62 2.25 24.18
C PRO A 99 17.83 3.14 23.85
N THR A 100 18.79 2.68 23.04
CA THR A 100 20.06 3.37 22.81
C THR A 100 20.20 4.04 21.45
N HIS A 101 19.26 3.84 20.51
CA HIS A 101 19.40 4.37 19.16
C HIS A 101 19.03 5.85 19.01
N HIS A 102 18.39 6.46 20.01
CA HIS A 102 18.06 7.88 20.01
C HIS A 102 18.40 8.52 21.36
N ALA A 103 19.06 9.68 21.33
CA ALA A 103 19.36 10.48 22.52
C ALA A 103 18.10 10.90 23.30
N THR A 104 16.92 10.84 22.66
CA THR A 104 15.62 11.25 23.21
C THR A 104 14.74 10.09 23.69
N GLY A 105 15.25 8.85 23.71
CA GLY A 105 14.50 7.65 24.12
C GLY A 105 13.78 6.95 22.95
N PRO A 106 12.76 6.12 23.23
CA PRO A 106 12.02 5.37 22.21
C PRO A 106 11.38 6.27 21.15
N ARG A 107 11.33 5.80 19.90
CA ARG A 107 10.73 6.56 18.79
C ARG A 107 9.24 6.81 19.02
N HIS A 108 8.75 7.94 18.52
CA HIS A 108 7.32 8.18 18.34
C HIS A 108 6.87 7.46 17.06
N VAL A 109 6.33 6.26 17.21
CA VAL A 109 5.84 5.47 16.08
C VAL A 109 4.47 5.97 15.64
N LEU A 110 4.36 6.32 14.33
CA LEU A 110 3.10 6.68 13.67
C LEU A 110 2.75 5.54 12.68
N ALA A 111 1.75 4.74 13.02
CA ALA A 111 1.35 3.57 12.24
C ALA A 111 0.10 3.90 11.40
N VAL A 112 0.12 3.56 10.12
CA VAL A 112 -1.01 3.78 9.20
C VAL A 112 -1.62 2.43 8.83
N ALA A 113 -2.81 2.17 9.36
CA ALA A 113 -3.60 0.95 9.11
C ALA A 113 -4.84 1.26 8.27
N GLY A 114 -5.36 0.23 7.60
CA GLY A 114 -6.54 0.30 6.74
C GLY A 114 -6.46 -0.72 5.62
N THR A 115 -7.57 -1.10 5.02
CA THR A 115 -7.57 -2.00 3.87
C THR A 115 -6.94 -1.31 2.67
N HIS A 116 -7.28 -0.05 2.41
CA HIS A 116 -6.79 0.74 1.28
C HIS A 116 -6.10 2.04 1.74
N GLY A 117 -5.25 2.59 0.86
CA GLY A 117 -4.59 3.87 1.07
C GLY A 117 -3.41 3.86 2.04
N LYS A 118 -3.09 2.74 2.70
CA LYS A 118 -1.96 2.61 3.66
C LYS A 118 -0.67 3.23 3.12
N THR A 119 -0.19 2.74 1.99
CA THR A 119 1.08 3.16 1.36
C THR A 119 1.12 4.66 1.06
N THR A 120 0.05 5.18 0.45
CA THR A 120 -0.04 6.59 0.07
C THR A 120 -0.10 7.49 1.31
N THR A 121 -0.93 7.15 2.31
CA THR A 121 -1.03 7.92 3.56
C THR A 121 0.29 7.89 4.34
N THR A 122 0.96 6.72 4.41
CA THR A 122 2.28 6.59 5.06
C THR A 122 3.33 7.47 4.35
N ALA A 123 3.32 7.49 3.02
CA ALA A 123 4.22 8.32 2.23
C ALA A 123 3.94 9.83 2.40
N MET A 124 2.67 10.23 2.38
CA MET A 124 2.25 11.61 2.68
C MET A 124 2.71 12.05 4.06
N LEU A 125 2.46 11.23 5.08
CA LEU A 125 2.85 11.52 6.46
C LEU A 125 4.36 11.62 6.61
N ALA A 126 5.12 10.69 6.05
CA ALA A 126 6.58 10.75 6.06
C ALA A 126 7.11 12.01 5.39
N TRP A 127 6.51 12.41 4.24
CA TRP A 127 6.89 13.63 3.53
C TRP A 127 6.55 14.90 4.30
N ILE A 128 5.38 14.98 4.92
CA ILE A 128 4.99 16.10 5.80
C ILE A 128 6.02 16.28 6.92
N LEU A 129 6.41 15.20 7.58
CA LEU A 129 7.39 15.26 8.68
C LEU A 129 8.79 15.63 8.18
N GLU A 130 9.19 15.16 6.99
CA GLU A 130 10.46 15.55 6.36
C GLU A 130 10.49 17.03 6.02
N HIS A 131 9.44 17.52 5.36
CA HIS A 131 9.30 18.92 4.98
C HIS A 131 9.29 19.86 6.21
N ALA A 132 8.75 19.39 7.32
CA ALA A 132 8.77 20.09 8.60
C ALA A 132 10.13 19.98 9.33
N GLY A 133 11.15 19.37 8.73
CA GLY A 133 12.50 19.25 9.30
C GLY A 133 12.64 18.19 10.41
N LEU A 134 11.64 17.34 10.62
CA LEU A 134 11.67 16.31 11.67
C LEU A 134 12.50 15.08 11.30
N LYS A 135 12.99 14.96 10.06
CA LYS A 135 13.86 13.89 9.56
C LYS A 135 13.40 12.49 9.97
N PRO A 136 12.15 12.08 9.68
CA PRO A 136 11.59 10.83 10.18
C PRO A 136 12.29 9.61 9.64
N GLY A 137 12.30 8.53 10.42
CA GLY A 137 12.45 7.19 9.88
C GLY A 137 11.14 6.74 9.25
N PHE A 138 11.19 5.80 8.31
CA PHE A 138 9.99 5.22 7.73
C PHE A 138 10.19 3.84 7.12
N LEU A 139 9.09 3.08 7.05
CA LEU A 139 8.96 1.85 6.27
C LEU A 139 7.63 1.87 5.52
N VAL A 140 7.69 1.98 4.20
CA VAL A 140 6.54 2.09 3.28
C VAL A 140 6.53 0.88 2.36
N GLY A 141 5.35 0.34 2.04
CA GLY A 141 5.18 -0.80 1.13
C GLY A 141 5.47 -0.51 -0.34
N GLY A 142 5.70 0.75 -0.71
CA GLY A 142 6.07 1.23 -2.04
C GLY A 142 7.29 2.15 -1.98
N VAL A 143 7.62 2.78 -3.11
CA VAL A 143 8.72 3.76 -3.20
C VAL A 143 8.12 5.15 -3.39
N PRO A 144 8.05 6.00 -2.34
CA PRO A 144 7.63 7.39 -2.49
C PRO A 144 8.63 8.14 -3.37
N LEU A 145 8.13 8.88 -4.36
CA LEU A 145 8.98 9.58 -5.33
C LEU A 145 9.82 10.70 -4.69
N ASN A 146 9.28 11.36 -3.67
CA ASN A 146 10.02 12.37 -2.91
C ASN A 146 11.29 11.84 -2.21
N PHE A 147 11.33 10.54 -1.90
CA PHE A 147 12.46 9.91 -1.19
C PHE A 147 13.31 8.99 -2.07
N GLY A 148 12.72 8.38 -3.10
CA GLY A 148 13.38 7.41 -3.97
C GLY A 148 13.68 6.05 -3.34
N VAL A 149 13.38 5.86 -2.04
CA VAL A 149 13.57 4.62 -1.27
C VAL A 149 12.30 4.24 -0.50
N SER A 150 12.12 2.96 -0.20
CA SER A 150 10.95 2.45 0.54
C SER A 150 11.14 2.45 2.06
N ALA A 151 12.37 2.62 2.53
CA ALA A 151 12.70 2.60 3.95
C ALA A 151 13.91 3.47 4.23
N ARG A 152 13.93 4.09 5.40
CA ARG A 152 15.01 4.92 5.91
C ARG A 152 14.99 4.91 7.44
N LEU A 153 16.15 4.80 8.07
CA LEU A 153 16.24 4.82 9.53
C LEU A 153 15.87 6.19 10.10
N GLY A 154 16.23 7.28 9.40
CA GLY A 154 15.98 8.66 9.80
C GLY A 154 16.79 9.09 11.02
N GLU A 155 17.00 10.42 11.17
CA GLU A 155 17.75 11.01 12.28
C GLU A 155 16.82 11.47 13.42
N GLY A 156 15.55 11.72 13.11
CA GLY A 156 14.55 12.24 14.06
C GLY A 156 13.90 11.15 14.91
N ASN A 157 13.15 11.59 15.92
CA ASN A 157 12.44 10.68 16.83
C ASN A 157 11.20 10.04 16.20
N ALA A 158 10.58 10.66 15.20
CA ALA A 158 9.40 10.11 14.53
C ALA A 158 9.77 8.93 13.62
N PHE A 159 8.93 7.89 13.63
CA PHE A 159 9.02 6.78 12.69
C PHE A 159 7.64 6.47 12.11
N VAL A 160 7.50 6.61 10.80
CA VAL A 160 6.25 6.37 10.07
C VAL A 160 6.26 4.98 9.47
N ILE A 161 5.22 4.18 9.76
CA ILE A 161 5.18 2.79 9.30
C ILE A 161 3.83 2.42 8.71
N GLU A 162 3.86 1.74 7.58
CA GLU A 162 2.69 1.07 7.02
C GLU A 162 2.33 -0.13 7.90
N ALA A 163 1.12 -0.11 8.45
CA ALA A 163 0.65 -1.07 9.45
C ALA A 163 -0.34 -2.05 8.79
N ASP A 164 0.19 -3.21 8.42
CA ASP A 164 -0.52 -4.25 7.71
C ASP A 164 -1.20 -5.23 8.71
N GLU A 165 -2.46 -5.56 8.43
CA GLU A 165 -3.28 -6.51 9.20
C GLU A 165 -2.91 -7.97 8.95
N TYR A 166 -2.10 -8.28 7.94
CA TYR A 166 -1.67 -9.63 7.60
C TYR A 166 -0.87 -10.28 8.73
N ASP A 167 -0.94 -11.62 8.84
CA ASP A 167 -0.19 -12.36 9.85
C ASP A 167 1.33 -12.19 9.71
N THR A 168 2.04 -12.37 10.81
CA THR A 168 3.45 -12.00 10.93
C THR A 168 4.40 -13.06 10.35
N ALA A 169 4.21 -14.33 10.75
CA ALA A 169 5.00 -15.47 10.30
C ALA A 169 4.24 -16.78 10.57
N PHE A 170 4.73 -17.92 10.07
CA PHE A 170 4.07 -19.21 10.30
C PHE A 170 4.01 -19.61 11.79
N PHE A 171 4.95 -19.12 12.60
CA PHE A 171 5.01 -19.36 14.05
C PHE A 171 4.42 -18.20 14.88
N ASP A 172 4.02 -17.10 14.27
CA ASP A 172 3.35 -15.97 14.92
C ASP A 172 2.18 -15.48 14.06
N LYS A 173 0.97 -15.84 14.46
CA LYS A 173 -0.27 -15.55 13.74
C LYS A 173 -0.92 -14.23 14.11
N ARG A 174 -0.29 -13.42 14.97
CA ARG A 174 -0.72 -12.04 15.22
C ARG A 174 -0.48 -11.18 13.99
N SER A 175 -1.33 -10.20 13.76
CA SER A 175 -1.12 -9.20 12.71
C SER A 175 0.15 -8.40 12.94
N LYS A 176 0.85 -8.04 11.86
CA LYS A 176 2.15 -7.34 11.91
C LYS A 176 2.11 -6.08 12.76
N PHE A 177 1.05 -5.30 12.66
CA PHE A 177 0.91 -4.01 13.35
C PHE A 177 0.87 -4.11 14.89
N VAL A 178 0.51 -5.25 15.47
CA VAL A 178 0.50 -5.45 16.94
C VAL A 178 1.93 -5.32 17.53
N HIS A 179 2.94 -5.66 16.73
CA HIS A 179 4.34 -5.53 17.14
C HIS A 179 4.81 -4.08 17.22
N TYR A 180 4.18 -3.15 16.47
CA TYR A 180 4.69 -1.79 16.31
C TYR A 180 4.40 -0.87 17.49
N ARG A 181 3.41 -1.18 18.33
CA ARG A 181 3.03 -0.42 19.53
C ARG A 181 3.06 1.09 19.30
N PRO A 182 2.26 1.63 18.37
CA PRO A 182 2.35 3.03 17.96
C PRO A 182 1.86 3.98 19.05
N ARG A 183 2.39 5.20 19.08
CA ARG A 183 1.83 6.32 19.83
C ARG A 183 0.78 7.07 19.03
N THR A 184 0.86 7.03 17.70
CA THR A 184 -0.18 7.53 16.79
C THR A 184 -0.59 6.38 15.88
N ALA A 185 -1.87 6.01 15.85
CA ALA A 185 -2.42 5.03 14.94
C ALA A 185 -3.46 5.70 14.03
N VAL A 186 -3.27 5.62 12.72
CA VAL A 186 -4.28 6.00 11.72
C VAL A 186 -5.07 4.77 11.35
N LEU A 187 -6.41 4.85 11.45
CA LEU A 187 -7.36 3.86 10.99
C LEU A 187 -8.12 4.47 9.80
N ASN A 188 -7.67 4.15 8.58
CA ASN A 188 -8.12 4.85 7.37
C ASN A 188 -9.46 4.33 6.85
N ASN A 189 -9.57 3.03 6.67
CA ASN A 189 -10.79 2.33 6.25
C ASN A 189 -10.67 0.85 6.64
N LEU A 190 -11.81 0.13 6.62
CA LEU A 190 -11.82 -1.28 6.94
C LEU A 190 -12.92 -2.01 6.18
N GLU A 191 -12.50 -2.82 5.20
CA GLU A 191 -13.32 -3.70 4.40
C GLU A 191 -12.84 -5.15 4.51
N PHE A 192 -13.64 -6.09 3.99
CA PHE A 192 -13.22 -7.49 3.88
C PHE A 192 -12.18 -7.64 2.77
N ASP A 193 -11.00 -8.09 3.13
CA ASP A 193 -9.91 -8.50 2.24
C ASP A 193 -9.13 -9.66 2.88
N HIS A 194 -8.09 -10.15 2.21
CA HIS A 194 -7.25 -11.26 2.70
C HIS A 194 -8.07 -12.53 3.04
N ALA A 195 -8.97 -12.92 2.11
CA ALA A 195 -9.83 -14.10 2.25
C ALA A 195 -9.05 -15.43 2.41
N ASP A 196 -7.74 -15.41 2.23
CA ASP A 196 -6.84 -16.54 2.48
C ASP A 196 -6.48 -16.73 3.96
N ILE A 197 -6.71 -15.72 4.82
CA ILE A 197 -6.39 -15.77 6.25
C ILE A 197 -7.51 -15.28 7.15
N PHE A 198 -8.54 -14.62 6.63
CA PHE A 198 -9.70 -14.15 7.37
C PHE A 198 -11.00 -14.68 6.77
N ASP A 199 -11.85 -15.24 7.62
CA ASP A 199 -13.14 -15.80 7.22
C ASP A 199 -14.17 -14.70 6.92
N ASP A 200 -14.12 -13.60 7.67
CA ASP A 200 -15.10 -12.51 7.61
C ASP A 200 -14.51 -11.15 8.05
N LEU A 201 -15.29 -10.08 7.86
CA LEU A 201 -14.92 -8.74 8.30
C LEU A 201 -14.74 -8.65 9.82
N ALA A 202 -15.52 -9.40 10.61
CA ALA A 202 -15.40 -9.38 12.06
C ALA A 202 -14.05 -9.96 12.54
N ALA A 203 -13.48 -10.91 11.80
CA ALA A 203 -12.12 -11.39 12.05
C ALA A 203 -11.08 -10.28 11.88
N ILE A 204 -11.23 -9.44 10.85
CA ILE A 204 -10.34 -8.29 10.61
C ILE A 204 -10.57 -7.20 11.67
N GLU A 205 -11.83 -6.91 12.03
CA GLU A 205 -12.16 -5.95 13.10
C GLU A 205 -11.50 -6.33 14.44
N ARG A 206 -11.45 -7.62 14.77
CA ARG A 206 -10.72 -8.12 15.96
C ARG A 206 -9.23 -7.80 15.90
N GLN A 207 -8.59 -7.92 14.72
CA GLN A 207 -7.18 -7.57 14.58
C GLN A 207 -6.97 -6.07 14.77
N PHE A 208 -7.82 -5.23 14.15
CA PHE A 208 -7.76 -3.78 14.34
C PHE A 208 -7.97 -3.38 15.80
N HIS A 209 -8.86 -4.05 16.53
CA HIS A 209 -9.00 -3.84 17.97
C HIS A 209 -7.72 -4.24 18.73
N HIS A 210 -7.01 -5.31 18.31
CA HIS A 210 -5.71 -5.64 18.89
C HIS A 210 -4.68 -4.52 18.68
N LEU A 211 -4.67 -3.85 17.51
CA LEU A 211 -3.83 -2.66 17.29
C LEU A 211 -4.23 -1.53 18.25
N VAL A 212 -5.52 -1.17 18.32
CA VAL A 212 -6.02 -0.10 19.21
C VAL A 212 -5.59 -0.31 20.66
N ARG A 213 -5.63 -1.56 21.14
CA ARG A 213 -5.19 -1.94 22.50
C ARG A 213 -3.70 -1.73 22.75
N THR A 214 -2.87 -1.59 21.72
CA THR A 214 -1.43 -1.34 21.87
C THR A 214 -1.07 0.14 21.92
N VAL A 215 -2.04 1.03 21.60
CA VAL A 215 -1.84 2.48 21.67
C VAL A 215 -1.93 2.93 23.13
N PRO A 216 -0.92 3.63 23.69
CA PRO A 216 -0.94 4.07 25.09
C PRO A 216 -2.00 5.14 25.33
N SER A 217 -2.44 5.32 26.58
CA SER A 217 -3.45 6.33 26.94
C SER A 217 -3.08 7.76 26.59
N GLN A 218 -1.79 8.06 26.50
CA GLN A 218 -1.25 9.34 26.04
C GLN A 218 -1.04 9.39 24.51
N GLY A 219 -1.45 8.34 23.80
CA GLY A 219 -1.39 8.25 22.35
C GLY A 219 -2.65 8.80 21.70
N ARG A 220 -2.68 8.71 20.37
CA ARG A 220 -3.82 9.20 19.56
C ARG A 220 -4.20 8.14 18.51
N VAL A 221 -5.50 7.92 18.36
CA VAL A 221 -6.09 7.14 17.27
C VAL A 221 -6.79 8.12 16.32
N VAL A 222 -6.28 8.25 15.10
CA VAL A 222 -6.84 9.08 14.02
C VAL A 222 -7.75 8.21 13.19
N VAL A 223 -9.05 8.51 13.15
CA VAL A 223 -10.08 7.57 12.65
C VAL A 223 -10.92 8.19 11.56
N ASN A 224 -11.13 7.48 10.46
CA ASN A 224 -12.13 7.85 9.46
C ASN A 224 -13.54 7.67 10.05
N ALA A 225 -14.24 8.77 10.21
CA ALA A 225 -15.56 8.80 10.84
C ALA A 225 -16.67 8.18 9.95
N ALA A 226 -16.46 8.08 8.64
CA ALA A 226 -17.42 7.49 7.70
C ALA A 226 -17.47 5.95 7.76
N GLU A 227 -16.47 5.33 8.38
CA GLU A 227 -16.29 3.87 8.38
C GLU A 227 -17.02 3.21 9.57
N ALA A 228 -18.18 2.62 9.31
CA ALA A 228 -18.98 1.94 10.35
C ALA A 228 -18.22 0.75 10.98
N SER A 229 -17.37 0.06 10.23
CA SER A 229 -16.51 -1.02 10.73
C SER A 229 -15.51 -0.51 11.77
N LEU A 230 -14.91 0.66 11.55
CA LEU A 230 -14.00 1.28 12.52
C LEU A 230 -14.72 1.76 13.77
N GLN A 231 -15.97 2.24 13.65
CA GLN A 231 -16.79 2.55 14.82
C GLN A 231 -17.05 1.31 15.68
N ARG A 232 -17.32 0.15 15.06
CA ARG A 232 -17.47 -1.13 15.80
C ARG A 232 -16.16 -1.57 16.46
N VAL A 233 -15.01 -1.34 15.81
CA VAL A 233 -13.70 -1.60 16.42
C VAL A 233 -13.49 -0.76 17.67
N LEU A 234 -13.75 0.55 17.61
CA LEU A 234 -13.58 1.46 18.76
C LEU A 234 -14.60 1.21 19.87
N ALA A 235 -15.81 0.76 19.55
CA ALA A 235 -16.83 0.39 20.52
C ALA A 235 -16.41 -0.81 21.40
N GLN A 236 -15.47 -1.65 20.96
CA GLN A 236 -14.89 -2.71 21.79
C GLN A 236 -13.93 -2.18 22.87
N GLY A 237 -13.55 -0.91 22.80
CA GLY A 237 -12.70 -0.19 23.75
C GLY A 237 -11.59 0.60 23.04
N CYS A 238 -11.41 1.83 23.48
CA CYS A 238 -10.30 2.70 23.09
C CYS A 238 -9.87 3.52 24.30
N TRP A 239 -8.60 3.50 24.62
CA TRP A 239 -8.05 4.12 25.84
C TRP A 239 -7.26 5.40 25.56
N SER A 240 -7.12 5.74 24.27
CA SER A 240 -6.34 6.87 23.78
C SER A 240 -7.26 7.98 23.27
N GLU A 241 -6.72 9.17 23.04
CA GLU A 241 -7.43 10.24 22.35
C GLU A 241 -7.92 9.74 20.97
N GLN A 242 -9.17 10.05 20.63
CA GLN A 242 -9.75 9.78 19.31
C GLN A 242 -9.87 11.09 18.55
N LEU A 243 -9.17 11.21 17.42
CA LEU A 243 -9.29 12.35 16.51
C LEU A 243 -9.93 11.88 15.20
N LEU A 244 -11.09 12.42 14.89
CA LEU A 244 -11.85 12.01 13.71
C LEU A 244 -11.40 12.78 12.46
N PHE A 245 -11.46 12.14 11.31
CA PHE A 245 -11.39 12.81 10.01
C PHE A 245 -12.42 12.23 9.04
N GLY A 246 -12.76 12.97 7.99
CA GLY A 246 -13.70 12.49 6.97
C GLY A 246 -14.30 13.62 6.14
N ASN A 247 -15.22 13.27 5.25
CA ASN A 247 -16.01 14.21 4.46
C ASN A 247 -17.38 14.43 5.10
N GLY A 248 -17.86 15.69 5.08
CA GLY A 248 -19.16 16.07 5.61
C GLY A 248 -19.11 16.68 7.00
N LEU A 249 -20.29 16.87 7.60
CA LEU A 249 -20.45 17.47 8.92
C LEU A 249 -20.04 16.46 10.00
N LEU A 250 -18.77 16.43 10.34
CA LEU A 250 -18.31 15.77 11.55
C LEU A 250 -18.57 16.65 12.76
N ASN A 251 -19.17 16.08 13.80
CA ASN A 251 -19.39 16.80 15.05
C ASN A 251 -18.09 17.39 15.60
N LYS A 252 -17.98 18.69 15.50
CA LYS A 252 -17.15 19.69 16.20
C LYS A 252 -15.66 19.44 16.52
N ALA A 253 -15.05 18.27 16.30
CA ALA A 253 -13.67 18.04 16.78
C ALA A 253 -12.74 17.35 15.78
N GLY A 254 -13.13 17.23 14.52
CA GLY A 254 -12.39 16.48 13.52
C GLY A 254 -11.83 17.32 12.38
N PHE A 255 -11.03 16.66 11.54
CA PHE A 255 -10.55 17.22 10.28
C PHE A 255 -11.51 16.87 9.13
N THR A 256 -11.94 17.89 8.39
CA THR A 256 -12.78 17.72 7.18
C THR A 256 -12.19 18.48 6.00
N ALA A 257 -12.64 18.17 4.79
CA ALA A 257 -12.27 18.89 3.58
C ALA A 257 -13.48 19.60 2.97
N HIS A 258 -13.24 20.76 2.38
CA HIS A 258 -14.21 21.51 1.58
C HIS A 258 -13.58 21.95 0.27
N GLY A 259 -14.07 21.47 -0.85
CA GLY A 259 -13.56 21.71 -2.19
C GLY A 259 -13.27 20.41 -2.95
N GLU A 260 -12.74 20.56 -4.15
CA GLU A 260 -12.41 19.44 -5.02
C GLU A 260 -11.17 18.68 -4.51
N PRO A 261 -11.01 17.39 -4.81
CA PRO A 261 -9.89 16.59 -4.30
C PRO A 261 -8.48 17.14 -4.61
N HIS A 262 -8.32 17.93 -5.66
CA HIS A 262 -7.05 18.53 -6.04
C HIS A 262 -6.86 19.97 -5.55
N ASP A 263 -7.93 20.60 -5.02
CA ASP A 263 -7.94 21.99 -4.54
C ASP A 263 -8.99 22.14 -3.43
N PHE A 264 -8.59 22.01 -2.15
CA PHE A 264 -9.51 21.98 -1.03
C PHE A 264 -8.97 22.68 0.23
N HIS A 265 -9.89 23.26 0.99
CA HIS A 265 -9.61 23.73 2.34
C HIS A 265 -9.72 22.59 3.35
N VAL A 266 -8.74 22.54 4.24
CA VAL A 266 -8.76 21.66 5.43
C VAL A 266 -9.44 22.44 6.56
N LEU A 267 -10.50 21.88 7.10
CA LEU A 267 -11.19 22.45 8.24
C LEU A 267 -10.91 21.61 9.49
N LYS A 268 -10.67 22.26 10.62
CA LYS A 268 -10.60 21.64 11.94
C LYS A 268 -11.69 22.23 12.82
N ALA A 269 -12.56 21.40 13.35
CA ALA A 269 -13.72 21.84 14.13
C ALA A 269 -14.63 22.85 13.39
N GLY A 270 -14.68 22.77 12.06
CA GLY A 270 -15.47 23.66 11.20
C GLY A 270 -14.76 24.95 10.76
N GLU A 271 -13.58 25.23 11.28
CA GLU A 271 -12.78 26.41 10.90
C GLU A 271 -11.72 26.01 9.86
N ALA A 272 -11.54 26.83 8.81
CA ALA A 272 -10.51 26.60 7.81
C ALA A 272 -9.11 26.86 8.41
N VAL A 273 -8.29 25.82 8.48
CA VAL A 273 -6.94 25.86 9.07
C VAL A 273 -5.83 25.72 8.05
N ALA A 274 -6.11 25.21 6.83
CA ALA A 274 -5.12 25.08 5.79
C ALA A 274 -5.77 24.97 4.41
N HIS A 275 -4.98 25.08 3.35
CA HIS A 275 -5.39 24.91 1.96
C HIS A 275 -4.42 23.99 1.22
N VAL A 276 -4.92 22.90 0.68
CA VAL A 276 -4.15 21.94 -0.12
C VAL A 276 -4.48 22.14 -1.59
N LYS A 277 -3.45 22.40 -2.39
CA LYS A 277 -3.55 22.46 -3.85
C LYS A 277 -2.41 21.65 -4.45
N TRP A 278 -2.73 20.57 -5.13
CA TRP A 278 -1.76 19.59 -5.62
C TRP A 278 -2.16 18.93 -6.95
N GLY A 279 -1.28 18.13 -7.52
CA GLY A 279 -1.54 17.40 -8.77
C GLY A 279 -2.24 16.04 -8.58
N ILE A 280 -2.66 15.69 -7.36
CA ILE A 280 -3.24 14.37 -7.05
C ILE A 280 -4.76 14.49 -7.06
N SER A 281 -5.43 13.49 -7.64
CA SER A 281 -6.90 13.46 -7.76
C SER A 281 -7.51 12.31 -6.92
N GLY A 282 -8.83 12.33 -6.82
CA GLY A 282 -9.64 11.30 -6.16
C GLY A 282 -9.94 11.59 -4.70
N MET A 283 -11.22 11.39 -4.33
CA MET A 283 -11.73 11.60 -2.96
C MET A 283 -10.95 10.79 -1.92
N HIS A 284 -10.51 9.59 -2.28
CA HIS A 284 -9.70 8.75 -1.39
C HIS A 284 -8.35 9.39 -1.05
N ASN A 285 -7.72 10.14 -1.97
CA ASN A 285 -6.48 10.85 -1.69
C ASN A 285 -6.70 12.11 -0.84
N GLN A 286 -7.84 12.77 -0.99
CA GLN A 286 -8.24 13.85 -0.08
C GLN A 286 -8.40 13.33 1.36
N LEU A 287 -9.03 12.17 1.55
CA LEU A 287 -9.13 11.51 2.85
C LEU A 287 -7.77 11.07 3.39
N ASN A 288 -6.90 10.50 2.54
CA ASN A 288 -5.52 10.15 2.90
C ASN A 288 -4.74 11.38 3.39
N ALA A 289 -4.93 12.53 2.74
CA ALA A 289 -4.30 13.79 3.16
C ALA A 289 -4.81 14.27 4.53
N LEU A 290 -6.12 14.23 4.76
CA LEU A 290 -6.70 14.58 6.09
C LEU A 290 -6.14 13.70 7.19
N ALA A 291 -6.04 12.38 6.94
CA ALA A 291 -5.48 11.41 7.87
C ALA A 291 -4.01 11.72 8.19
N ALA A 292 -3.21 12.03 7.15
CA ALA A 292 -1.80 12.37 7.31
C ALA A 292 -1.59 13.70 8.07
N ILE A 293 -2.39 14.74 7.77
CA ILE A 293 -2.37 16.03 8.47
C ILE A 293 -2.73 15.83 9.96
N ALA A 294 -3.80 15.09 10.24
CA ALA A 294 -4.26 14.82 11.60
C ALA A 294 -3.23 14.02 12.42
N ALA A 295 -2.53 13.10 11.79
CA ALA A 295 -1.45 12.34 12.43
C ALA A 295 -0.19 13.17 12.66
N ALA A 296 0.18 14.04 11.70
CA ALA A 296 1.33 14.92 11.80
C ALA A 296 1.17 15.99 12.90
N GLU A 297 -0.06 16.44 13.13
CA GLU A 297 -0.35 17.36 14.23
C GLU A 297 0.03 16.77 15.60
N HIS A 298 -0.10 15.47 15.80
CA HIS A 298 0.25 14.81 17.07
C HIS A 298 1.76 14.87 17.39
N VAL A 299 2.60 15.12 16.41
CA VAL A 299 4.05 15.31 16.56
C VAL A 299 4.48 16.78 16.35
N GLY A 300 3.51 17.71 16.41
CA GLY A 300 3.76 19.14 16.43
C GLY A 300 3.84 19.84 15.08
N VAL A 301 3.42 19.19 13.98
CA VAL A 301 3.36 19.83 12.66
C VAL A 301 2.00 20.51 12.49
N ALA A 302 2.00 21.83 12.32
CA ALA A 302 0.78 22.60 12.10
C ALA A 302 0.11 22.22 10.76
N PRO A 303 -1.24 22.24 10.67
CA PRO A 303 -1.97 21.91 9.45
C PRO A 303 -1.53 22.71 8.22
N GLU A 304 -1.19 23.98 8.38
CA GLU A 304 -0.70 24.84 7.30
C GLU A 304 0.64 24.35 6.75
N ALA A 305 1.58 23.95 7.61
CA ALA A 305 2.87 23.40 7.22
C ALA A 305 2.69 22.05 6.52
N ALA A 306 1.77 21.22 7.00
CA ALA A 306 1.43 19.96 6.37
C ALA A 306 0.82 20.14 4.96
N ALA A 307 -0.04 21.14 4.77
CA ALA A 307 -0.63 21.48 3.49
C ALA A 307 0.42 21.97 2.47
N LEU A 308 1.38 22.79 2.92
CA LEU A 308 2.50 23.22 2.09
C LEU A 308 3.37 22.03 1.62
N ALA A 309 3.65 21.09 2.52
CA ALA A 309 4.36 19.86 2.17
C ALA A 309 3.59 19.03 1.12
N LEU A 310 2.27 18.90 1.28
CA LEU A 310 1.43 18.15 0.35
C LEU A 310 1.36 18.78 -1.04
N ALA A 311 1.50 20.09 -1.18
CA ALA A 311 1.59 20.74 -2.49
C ALA A 311 2.81 20.26 -3.31
N GLU A 312 3.87 19.79 -2.66
CA GLU A 312 5.09 19.26 -3.27
C GLU A 312 5.15 17.71 -3.27
N PHE A 313 4.10 17.04 -2.84
CA PHE A 313 4.07 15.58 -2.76
C PHE A 313 3.94 14.96 -4.15
N GLN A 314 4.89 14.08 -4.51
CA GLN A 314 5.03 13.48 -5.85
C GLN A 314 4.36 12.12 -5.99
N ASN A 315 3.61 11.68 -4.97
CA ASN A 315 2.98 10.36 -4.90
C ASN A 315 3.99 9.20 -4.71
N VAL A 316 3.52 7.99 -4.88
CA VAL A 316 4.29 6.73 -4.76
C VAL A 316 4.32 6.06 -6.13
N LYS A 317 5.43 5.39 -6.47
CA LYS A 317 5.51 4.56 -7.68
C LYS A 317 4.32 3.62 -7.76
N ARG A 318 3.81 3.42 -8.97
CA ARG A 318 2.64 2.58 -9.25
C ARG A 318 1.34 3.05 -8.53
N ARG A 319 1.18 4.36 -8.35
CA ARG A 319 -0.07 5.01 -7.94
C ARG A 319 -0.41 6.08 -8.97
N MET A 320 -1.21 5.70 -9.97
CA MET A 320 -1.50 6.53 -11.15
C MET A 320 -0.22 7.04 -11.85
N GLU A 321 0.84 6.22 -11.80
CA GLU A 321 2.13 6.55 -12.41
C GLU A 321 2.01 6.59 -13.93
N VAL A 322 2.33 7.71 -14.56
CA VAL A 322 2.39 7.80 -16.03
C VAL A 322 3.65 7.07 -16.50
N ARG A 323 3.47 5.94 -17.18
CA ARG A 323 4.56 5.11 -17.71
C ARG A 323 5.05 5.61 -19.07
N GLY A 324 4.21 6.32 -19.77
CA GLY A 324 4.54 6.95 -21.05
C GLY A 324 3.35 7.57 -21.74
N VAL A 325 3.65 8.45 -22.67
CA VAL A 325 2.68 9.13 -23.54
C VAL A 325 3.08 8.85 -24.98
N ILE A 326 2.12 8.47 -25.79
CA ILE A 326 2.29 8.16 -27.22
C ILE A 326 1.58 9.26 -28.00
N PRO A 327 2.32 10.17 -28.66
CA PRO A 327 1.72 11.23 -29.47
C PRO A 327 0.90 10.66 -30.62
N ARG A 328 -0.31 11.16 -30.83
CA ARG A 328 -1.19 10.82 -31.94
C ARG A 328 -1.86 12.08 -32.53
N LYS A 329 -2.11 12.06 -33.83
CA LYS A 329 -2.94 13.07 -34.45
C LYS A 329 -4.37 12.93 -33.92
N GLY A 330 -4.86 13.92 -33.19
CA GLY A 330 -6.21 13.89 -32.59
C GLY A 330 -6.22 13.63 -31.09
N GLY A 331 -5.05 13.49 -30.42
CA GLY A 331 -4.92 13.35 -28.97
C GLY A 331 -3.95 12.26 -28.59
N ASP A 332 -3.16 12.48 -27.54
CA ASP A 332 -2.15 11.55 -27.07
C ASP A 332 -2.77 10.35 -26.36
N ILE A 333 -2.17 9.16 -26.53
CA ILE A 333 -2.51 7.99 -25.71
C ILE A 333 -1.60 7.97 -24.49
N THR A 334 -2.18 7.97 -23.30
CA THR A 334 -1.43 7.92 -22.05
C THR A 334 -1.55 6.55 -21.37
N VAL A 335 -0.41 5.96 -20.97
CA VAL A 335 -0.35 4.67 -20.28
C VAL A 335 -0.01 4.89 -18.81
N TYR A 336 -0.89 4.40 -17.92
CA TYR A 336 -0.74 4.49 -16.47
C TYR A 336 -0.44 3.12 -15.84
N ASP A 337 0.24 3.13 -14.70
CA ASP A 337 0.45 1.99 -13.81
C ASP A 337 -0.17 2.30 -12.44
N ASP A 338 -1.09 1.45 -12.00
CA ASP A 338 -1.67 1.54 -10.68
C ASP A 338 -1.67 0.19 -9.96
N PHE A 339 -1.54 0.23 -8.65
CA PHE A 339 -1.48 -0.95 -7.80
C PHE A 339 -2.88 -1.46 -7.39
N ALA A 340 -3.96 -0.82 -7.83
CA ALA A 340 -5.33 -1.22 -7.51
C ALA A 340 -5.57 -2.69 -7.90
N HIS A 341 -6.10 -3.48 -6.97
CA HIS A 341 -6.32 -4.91 -7.14
C HIS A 341 -7.52 -5.44 -6.34
N HIS A 342 -8.22 -4.58 -5.63
CA HIS A 342 -9.49 -4.83 -4.95
C HIS A 342 -10.59 -4.01 -5.64
N PRO A 343 -11.87 -4.46 -5.72
CA PRO A 343 -12.91 -3.73 -6.43
C PRO A 343 -13.06 -2.27 -5.99
N THR A 344 -13.05 -1.99 -4.68
CA THR A 344 -13.11 -0.61 -4.17
C THR A 344 -11.91 0.22 -4.63
N ALA A 345 -10.69 -0.34 -4.62
CA ALA A 345 -9.49 0.35 -5.10
C ALA A 345 -9.55 0.60 -6.62
N ILE A 346 -10.01 -0.37 -7.41
CA ILE A 346 -10.25 -0.22 -8.85
C ILE A 346 -11.25 0.90 -9.10
N HIS A 347 -12.41 0.86 -8.42
CA HIS A 347 -13.45 1.87 -8.55
C HIS A 347 -12.93 3.28 -8.26
N THR A 348 -12.26 3.46 -7.12
CA THR A 348 -11.74 4.79 -6.72
C THR A 348 -10.64 5.30 -7.64
N THR A 349 -9.84 4.42 -8.22
CA THR A 349 -8.78 4.78 -9.19
C THR A 349 -9.40 5.20 -10.53
N VAL A 350 -10.36 4.44 -11.05
CA VAL A 350 -11.05 4.77 -12.30
C VAL A 350 -11.87 6.06 -12.17
N ASP A 351 -12.63 6.21 -11.06
CA ASP A 351 -13.40 7.45 -10.77
C ASP A 351 -12.46 8.65 -10.61
N GLY A 352 -11.33 8.48 -9.92
CA GLY A 352 -10.32 9.54 -9.77
C GLY A 352 -9.79 10.04 -11.11
N LEU A 353 -9.45 9.13 -12.04
CA LEU A 353 -9.02 9.51 -13.39
C LEU A 353 -10.17 10.18 -14.17
N ARG A 354 -11.40 9.66 -14.08
CA ARG A 354 -12.57 10.27 -14.74
C ARG A 354 -12.79 11.72 -14.27
N ARG A 355 -12.76 11.97 -12.97
CA ARG A 355 -12.89 13.32 -12.40
C ARG A 355 -11.76 14.25 -12.82
N GLN A 356 -10.53 13.74 -12.86
CA GLN A 356 -9.38 14.51 -13.34
C GLN A 356 -9.55 14.95 -14.79
N LEU A 357 -10.01 14.06 -15.65
CA LEU A 357 -10.30 14.39 -17.05
C LEU A 357 -11.43 15.40 -17.19
N GLN A 358 -12.50 15.25 -16.40
CA GLN A 358 -13.63 16.20 -16.40
C GLN A 358 -13.18 17.60 -15.96
N SER A 359 -12.43 17.71 -14.87
CA SER A 359 -11.92 18.99 -14.36
C SER A 359 -10.93 19.68 -15.32
N ALA A 360 -10.22 18.89 -16.13
CA ALA A 360 -9.33 19.39 -17.19
C ALA A 360 -10.06 19.72 -18.51
N GLY A 361 -11.39 19.63 -18.56
CA GLY A 361 -12.15 19.84 -19.81
C GLY A 361 -12.04 18.69 -20.82
N ARG A 362 -11.49 17.54 -20.41
CA ARG A 362 -11.21 16.35 -21.23
C ARG A 362 -12.18 15.18 -20.93
N GLY A 363 -13.34 15.46 -20.37
CA GLY A 363 -14.32 14.47 -19.93
C GLY A 363 -14.84 13.53 -21.03
N GLY A 364 -14.71 13.91 -22.31
CA GLY A 364 -15.04 13.07 -23.47
C GLY A 364 -13.94 12.06 -23.86
N GLU A 365 -12.77 12.09 -23.25
CA GLU A 365 -11.70 11.13 -23.49
C GLU A 365 -11.97 9.82 -22.76
N ARG A 366 -11.60 8.70 -23.41
CA ARG A 366 -11.95 7.37 -22.91
C ARG A 366 -10.92 6.84 -21.93
N ILE A 367 -11.40 6.09 -20.93
CA ILE A 367 -10.62 5.29 -20.02
C ILE A 367 -10.74 3.82 -20.41
N LEU A 368 -9.63 3.19 -20.77
CA LEU A 368 -9.49 1.77 -21.01
C LEU A 368 -8.86 1.14 -19.76
N ALA A 369 -9.68 0.48 -18.93
CA ALA A 369 -9.25 -0.20 -17.72
C ALA A 369 -8.68 -1.59 -18.08
N ILE A 370 -7.41 -1.81 -17.80
CA ILE A 370 -6.67 -3.06 -18.10
C ILE A 370 -6.23 -3.65 -16.76
N PHE A 371 -6.73 -4.84 -16.39
CA PHE A 371 -6.47 -5.34 -15.04
C PHE A 371 -6.27 -6.86 -14.98
N GLU A 372 -5.58 -7.32 -13.94
CA GLU A 372 -5.46 -8.75 -13.58
C GLU A 372 -5.97 -8.99 -12.16
N PRO A 373 -6.93 -9.92 -11.95
CA PRO A 373 -7.36 -10.37 -10.63
C PRO A 373 -6.30 -11.28 -10.00
N ARG A 374 -5.27 -10.69 -9.36
CA ARG A 374 -4.08 -11.42 -8.92
C ARG A 374 -3.99 -11.63 -7.41
N SER A 375 -4.56 -10.74 -6.58
CA SER A 375 -4.54 -10.92 -5.14
C SER A 375 -5.22 -12.23 -4.73
N ASN A 376 -4.88 -12.77 -3.55
CA ASN A 376 -5.47 -14.03 -3.09
C ASN A 376 -7.00 -13.94 -3.05
N THR A 377 -7.55 -12.85 -2.50
CA THR A 377 -9.00 -12.58 -2.49
C THR A 377 -9.62 -12.60 -3.88
N MET A 378 -8.98 -11.95 -4.86
CA MET A 378 -9.48 -11.90 -6.24
C MET A 378 -9.37 -13.26 -6.93
N LYS A 379 -8.28 -14.00 -6.74
CA LYS A 379 -8.11 -15.37 -7.29
C LYS A 379 -9.14 -16.35 -6.77
N LEU A 380 -9.53 -16.23 -5.49
CA LEU A 380 -10.58 -17.05 -4.89
C LEU A 380 -11.99 -16.73 -5.43
N GLY A 381 -12.15 -15.66 -6.22
CA GLY A 381 -13.44 -15.24 -6.77
C GLY A 381 -14.40 -14.63 -5.76
N ALA A 382 -13.96 -14.33 -4.54
CA ALA A 382 -14.81 -13.79 -3.48
C ALA A 382 -15.46 -12.44 -3.82
N MET A 383 -14.86 -11.67 -4.74
CA MET A 383 -15.29 -10.32 -5.12
C MET A 383 -15.81 -10.19 -6.56
N THR A 384 -16.08 -11.30 -7.24
CA THR A 384 -16.47 -11.32 -8.67
C THR A 384 -17.72 -10.47 -8.95
N ALA A 385 -18.71 -10.50 -8.07
CA ALA A 385 -19.96 -9.74 -8.21
C ALA A 385 -19.76 -8.21 -8.16
N GLN A 386 -18.66 -7.72 -7.62
CA GLN A 386 -18.35 -6.30 -7.49
C GLN A 386 -17.55 -5.75 -8.69
N LEU A 387 -17.03 -6.63 -9.56
CA LEU A 387 -16.19 -6.21 -10.69
C LEU A 387 -16.90 -5.27 -11.66
N PRO A 388 -18.15 -5.52 -12.10
CA PRO A 388 -18.85 -4.59 -13.00
C PRO A 388 -19.02 -3.18 -12.41
N TRP A 389 -19.35 -3.10 -11.12
CA TRP A 389 -19.43 -1.84 -10.39
C TRP A 389 -18.07 -1.13 -10.32
N SER A 390 -17.01 -1.87 -10.03
CA SER A 390 -15.67 -1.28 -9.91
C SER A 390 -15.16 -0.63 -11.19
N LEU A 391 -15.72 -1.01 -12.33
CA LEU A 391 -15.33 -0.57 -13.67
C LEU A 391 -16.39 0.33 -14.36
N GLU A 392 -17.42 0.76 -13.63
CA GLU A 392 -18.57 1.47 -14.25
C GLU A 392 -18.18 2.77 -14.95
N GLN A 393 -17.15 3.48 -14.44
CA GLN A 393 -16.65 4.73 -14.99
C GLN A 393 -15.62 4.54 -16.12
N ALA A 394 -15.23 3.30 -16.42
CA ALA A 394 -14.39 2.98 -17.57
C ALA A 394 -15.24 2.84 -18.84
N ASP A 395 -14.73 3.31 -19.97
CA ASP A 395 -15.38 3.14 -21.27
C ASP A 395 -15.23 1.71 -21.78
N LEU A 396 -14.06 1.11 -21.59
CA LEU A 396 -13.79 -0.29 -21.90
C LEU A 396 -13.00 -0.93 -20.76
N ALA A 397 -13.19 -2.23 -20.56
CA ALA A 397 -12.46 -3.04 -19.59
C ALA A 397 -11.82 -4.27 -20.24
N PHE A 398 -10.56 -4.54 -19.90
CA PHE A 398 -9.78 -5.66 -20.42
C PHE A 398 -9.24 -6.46 -19.23
N CYS A 399 -9.74 -7.69 -19.06
CA CYS A 399 -9.35 -8.58 -17.97
C CYS A 399 -8.36 -9.64 -18.43
N HIS A 400 -7.20 -9.73 -17.78
CA HIS A 400 -6.31 -10.89 -17.92
C HIS A 400 -6.79 -11.99 -16.96
N ALA A 401 -7.32 -13.08 -17.53
CA ALA A 401 -7.89 -14.20 -16.78
C ALA A 401 -6.95 -15.42 -16.65
N GLY A 402 -5.70 -15.30 -17.08
CA GLY A 402 -4.74 -16.40 -17.00
C GLY A 402 -4.49 -16.83 -15.55
N GLY A 403 -4.75 -18.12 -15.26
CA GLY A 403 -4.54 -18.69 -13.93
C GLY A 403 -5.65 -18.38 -12.91
N LEU A 404 -6.84 -17.99 -13.36
CA LEU A 404 -8.06 -17.89 -12.53
C LEU A 404 -8.81 -19.23 -12.56
N ASP A 405 -9.36 -19.63 -11.42
CA ASP A 405 -10.19 -20.82 -11.24
C ASP A 405 -11.70 -20.53 -11.40
N TRP A 406 -12.09 -19.27 -11.72
CA TRP A 406 -13.45 -18.83 -11.94
C TRP A 406 -13.62 -18.16 -13.32
N ASP A 407 -14.86 -18.11 -13.80
CA ASP A 407 -15.22 -17.57 -15.12
C ASP A 407 -15.29 -16.04 -15.12
N ALA A 408 -14.21 -15.39 -15.60
CA ALA A 408 -14.12 -13.94 -15.71
C ALA A 408 -15.12 -13.36 -16.74
N ARG A 409 -15.52 -14.13 -17.78
CA ARG A 409 -16.53 -13.69 -18.77
C ARG A 409 -17.90 -13.60 -18.11
N ALA A 410 -18.27 -14.62 -17.33
CA ALA A 410 -19.52 -14.62 -16.58
C ALA A 410 -19.56 -13.48 -15.56
N ALA A 411 -18.48 -13.22 -14.83
CA ALA A 411 -18.40 -12.14 -13.85
C ALA A 411 -18.54 -10.74 -14.48
N LEU A 412 -18.02 -10.54 -15.70
CA LEU A 412 -18.07 -9.26 -16.42
C LEU A 412 -19.25 -9.15 -17.39
N ALA A 413 -20.10 -10.17 -17.51
CA ALA A 413 -21.25 -10.18 -18.41
C ALA A 413 -22.19 -8.95 -18.27
N PRO A 414 -22.41 -8.37 -17.06
CA PRO A 414 -23.21 -7.16 -16.91
C PRO A 414 -22.65 -5.94 -17.67
N MET A 415 -21.37 -5.92 -18.04
CA MET A 415 -20.75 -4.83 -18.81
C MET A 415 -20.99 -4.96 -20.32
N GLY A 416 -21.49 -6.12 -20.80
CA GLY A 416 -21.75 -6.37 -22.21
C GLY A 416 -20.48 -6.24 -23.06
N GLU A 417 -20.58 -5.56 -24.21
CA GLU A 417 -19.48 -5.36 -25.16
C GLU A 417 -18.36 -4.45 -24.62
N ARG A 418 -18.58 -3.76 -23.51
CA ARG A 418 -17.54 -2.94 -22.88
C ARG A 418 -16.46 -3.77 -22.20
N ALA A 419 -16.67 -5.07 -21.93
CA ALA A 419 -15.69 -5.92 -21.28
C ALA A 419 -15.15 -7.00 -22.22
N GLN A 420 -13.83 -7.16 -22.22
CA GLN A 420 -13.12 -8.21 -22.94
C GLN A 420 -12.24 -9.01 -21.97
N VAL A 421 -12.13 -10.32 -22.23
CA VAL A 421 -11.35 -11.24 -21.39
C VAL A 421 -10.32 -11.97 -22.24
N ALA A 422 -9.07 -11.94 -21.81
CA ALA A 422 -7.94 -12.59 -22.45
C ALA A 422 -7.32 -13.64 -21.52
N GLY A 423 -6.96 -14.80 -22.06
CA GLY A 423 -6.27 -15.86 -21.32
C GLY A 423 -4.76 -15.67 -21.24
N THR A 424 -4.18 -14.84 -22.10
CA THR A 424 -2.74 -14.56 -22.16
C THR A 424 -2.47 -13.06 -22.30
N ILE A 425 -1.26 -12.63 -21.93
CA ILE A 425 -0.82 -11.24 -22.10
C ILE A 425 -0.83 -10.82 -23.58
N ASP A 426 -0.44 -11.70 -24.48
CA ASP A 426 -0.39 -11.37 -25.92
C ASP A 426 -1.81 -11.16 -26.49
N GLN A 427 -2.79 -12.00 -26.14
CA GLN A 427 -4.18 -11.77 -26.48
C GLN A 427 -4.71 -10.46 -25.91
N LEU A 428 -4.35 -10.12 -24.65
CA LEU A 428 -4.73 -8.87 -24.01
C LEU A 428 -4.17 -7.67 -24.79
N LEU A 429 -2.89 -7.74 -25.19
CA LEU A 429 -2.25 -6.70 -26.00
C LEU A 429 -2.96 -6.49 -27.34
N ASP A 430 -3.29 -7.57 -28.04
CA ASP A 430 -3.99 -7.50 -29.33
C ASP A 430 -5.37 -6.86 -29.19
N GLN A 431 -6.13 -7.24 -28.15
CA GLN A 431 -7.42 -6.65 -27.85
C GLN A 431 -7.33 -5.14 -27.56
N VAL A 432 -6.41 -4.74 -26.70
CA VAL A 432 -6.20 -3.32 -26.35
C VAL A 432 -5.72 -2.53 -27.57
N LYS A 433 -4.78 -3.07 -28.36
CA LYS A 433 -4.29 -2.44 -29.58
C LYS A 433 -5.41 -2.22 -30.62
N ALA A 434 -6.29 -3.20 -30.79
CA ALA A 434 -7.43 -3.09 -31.71
C ALA A 434 -8.46 -2.05 -31.28
N ALA A 435 -8.61 -1.83 -29.97
CA ALA A 435 -9.58 -0.91 -29.39
C ALA A 435 -9.05 0.53 -29.22
N ALA A 436 -7.74 0.70 -29.07
CA ALA A 436 -7.10 1.97 -28.73
C ALA A 436 -7.28 3.03 -29.83
N ARG A 437 -7.55 4.27 -29.41
CA ARG A 437 -7.77 5.44 -30.28
C ARG A 437 -6.99 6.64 -29.74
N PRO A 438 -6.72 7.64 -30.59
CA PRO A 438 -6.17 8.92 -30.11
C PRO A 438 -7.01 9.52 -28.97
N GLY A 439 -6.35 10.02 -27.94
CA GLY A 439 -6.99 10.57 -26.74
C GLY A 439 -7.32 9.55 -25.65
N ASP A 440 -6.97 8.27 -25.81
CA ASP A 440 -7.28 7.24 -24.81
C ASP A 440 -6.33 7.26 -23.61
N HIS A 441 -6.87 6.90 -22.44
CA HIS A 441 -6.15 6.67 -21.20
C HIS A 441 -6.15 5.18 -20.88
N LEU A 442 -5.01 4.53 -21.02
CA LEU A 442 -4.80 3.10 -20.76
C LEU A 442 -4.35 2.93 -19.29
N LEU A 443 -5.30 2.57 -18.43
CA LEU A 443 -5.09 2.39 -17.00
C LEU A 443 -4.82 0.93 -16.67
N CYS A 444 -3.53 0.57 -16.47
CA CYS A 444 -3.11 -0.77 -16.10
C CYS A 444 -3.11 -0.93 -14.58
N MET A 445 -3.86 -1.90 -14.06
CA MET A 445 -4.07 -2.13 -12.62
C MET A 445 -3.68 -3.55 -12.21
N SER A 446 -2.71 -3.67 -11.29
CA SER A 446 -2.24 -4.95 -10.75
C SER A 446 -1.37 -4.76 -9.51
N ASN A 447 -1.44 -5.68 -8.55
CA ASN A 447 -0.49 -5.77 -7.43
C ASN A 447 0.79 -6.57 -7.75
N GLY A 448 0.95 -6.99 -9.01
CA GLY A 448 2.13 -7.73 -9.49
C GLY A 448 2.83 -7.05 -10.64
N GLY A 449 3.71 -7.79 -11.31
CA GLY A 449 4.47 -7.29 -12.48
C GLY A 449 3.67 -7.22 -13.77
N PHE A 450 2.46 -7.78 -13.81
CA PHE A 450 1.54 -7.81 -14.94
C PHE A 450 2.21 -8.17 -16.29
N GLY A 451 3.12 -9.12 -16.28
CA GLY A 451 3.83 -9.58 -17.49
C GLY A 451 4.57 -8.48 -18.26
N GLY A 452 4.88 -7.35 -17.62
CA GLY A 452 5.51 -6.19 -18.27
C GLY A 452 4.58 -5.44 -19.24
N ILE A 453 3.27 -5.50 -19.04
CA ILE A 453 2.23 -4.97 -19.93
C ILE A 453 2.48 -3.52 -20.35
N HIS A 454 2.97 -2.67 -19.45
CA HIS A 454 3.20 -1.24 -19.71
C HIS A 454 4.20 -1.02 -20.85
N ALA A 455 5.37 -1.66 -20.78
CA ALA A 455 6.40 -1.56 -21.81
C ALA A 455 5.91 -2.14 -23.15
N LYS A 456 5.22 -3.28 -23.09
CA LYS A 456 4.66 -3.92 -24.28
C LYS A 456 3.60 -3.08 -24.97
N LEU A 457 2.71 -2.42 -24.20
CA LEU A 457 1.70 -1.49 -24.74
C LEU A 457 2.37 -0.25 -25.37
N LEU A 458 3.36 0.33 -24.69
CA LEU A 458 4.09 1.48 -25.23
C LEU A 458 4.80 1.14 -26.53
N GLU A 459 5.36 -0.06 -26.65
CA GLU A 459 6.00 -0.53 -27.88
C GLU A 459 4.98 -0.84 -28.99
N ALA A 460 3.94 -1.63 -28.68
CA ALA A 460 2.93 -2.05 -29.64
C ALA A 460 2.09 -0.88 -30.20
N LEU A 461 1.94 0.19 -29.44
CA LEU A 461 1.20 1.37 -29.85
C LEU A 461 2.08 2.46 -30.46
N LYS A 462 3.41 2.35 -30.47
CA LYS A 462 4.30 3.25 -31.22
C LYS A 462 4.29 2.98 -32.73
N ALA A 463 4.08 1.71 -33.08
CA ALA A 463 3.95 1.27 -34.46
C ALA A 463 2.59 1.65 -35.06
#